data_2806ca2270c2630daba5ffe3a111ff9e
#
_entry.id   2806ca2270c2630daba5ffe3a111ff9e
#
_cell.length_a   1.000
_cell.length_b   1.000
_cell.length_c   1.000
_cell.angle_alpha   90.00
_cell.angle_beta   90.00
_cell.angle_gamma   90.00
#
_symmetry.space_group_name_H-M   'P 1'
#
loop_
_entity.id
_entity.type
_entity.pdbx_description
1 polymer ?
#
loop_
_entity_poly.entity_id
_entity_poly.type
_entity_poly.pdbx_seq_one_letter_code
_entity_poly.pdbx_strand_id
1 'polypeptide(L)'
;MGTATEIVRYRKEKNGRIIEFVIWRLSEQIPGSTHMFKYRLFYGMANGTCLVRYDNERGKGDHRHVGDVEEAYCFTTLRTLLDDFESDIERN
;
A
#
# COMPACT_ATOMS: atom_id res chain seq x y z
N MET A 1 8.53 4.68 -22.47
CA MET A 1 7.68 5.16 -21.38
C MET A 1 6.71 4.07 -20.96
N GLY A 2 6.64 3.77 -19.68
CA GLY A 2 5.77 2.72 -19.19
C GLY A 2 4.31 3.16 -19.10
N THR A 3 3.40 2.19 -19.11
CA THR A 3 1.99 2.42 -18.87
C THR A 3 1.56 1.76 -17.57
N ALA A 4 0.49 2.24 -16.99
CA ALA A 4 -0.08 1.69 -15.76
C ALA A 4 -1.54 1.33 -16.00
N THR A 5 -1.91 0.13 -15.56
CA THR A 5 -3.29 -0.35 -15.63
C THR A 5 -3.80 -0.51 -14.21
N GLU A 6 -4.87 0.21 -13.86
CA GLU A 6 -5.48 0.07 -12.54
C GLU A 6 -6.11 -1.32 -12.41
N ILE A 7 -5.67 -2.06 -11.39
CA ILE A 7 -6.19 -3.41 -11.11
C ILE A 7 -7.36 -3.33 -10.14
N VAL A 8 -7.21 -2.54 -9.07
CA VAL A 8 -8.23 -2.42 -8.04
C VAL A 8 -8.15 -1.06 -7.38
N ARG A 9 -9.32 -0.53 -7.03
CA ARG A 9 -9.46 0.70 -6.25
C ARG A 9 -10.58 0.46 -5.26
N TYR A 10 -10.32 0.73 -3.98
CA TYR A 10 -11.25 0.47 -2.90
C TYR A 10 -11.21 1.59 -1.88
N ARG A 11 -12.37 1.99 -1.38
CA ARG A 11 -12.46 2.94 -0.29
C ARG A 11 -13.69 2.62 0.56
N LYS A 12 -13.48 2.57 1.88
CA LYS A 12 -14.55 2.38 2.85
C LYS A 12 -14.29 3.24 4.06
N GLU A 13 -15.35 3.91 4.52
CA GLU A 13 -15.31 4.69 5.75
C GLU A 13 -16.33 4.12 6.73
N LYS A 14 -15.91 3.90 7.97
CA LYS A 14 -16.76 3.37 9.02
C LYS A 14 -16.26 3.84 10.38
N ASN A 15 -17.16 4.40 11.20
CA ASN A 15 -16.85 4.82 12.56
C ASN A 15 -15.63 5.75 12.66
N GLY A 16 -15.51 6.68 11.70
CA GLY A 16 -14.39 7.62 11.67
C GLY A 16 -13.08 7.04 11.19
N ARG A 17 -13.07 5.80 10.72
CA ARG A 17 -11.89 5.14 10.14
C ARG A 17 -12.07 4.97 8.64
N ILE A 18 -10.96 5.11 7.92
CA ILE A 18 -10.93 4.97 6.47
C ILE A 18 -9.96 3.88 6.08
N ILE A 19 -10.41 2.99 5.20
CA ILE A 19 -9.55 2.05 4.49
C ILE A 19 -9.60 2.45 3.03
N GLU A 20 -8.44 2.71 2.43
CA GLU A 20 -8.36 3.09 1.03
C GLU A 20 -7.15 2.45 0.40
N PHE A 21 -7.31 1.85 -0.78
CA PHE A 21 -6.15 1.36 -1.50
C PHE A 21 -6.37 1.39 -3.01
N VAL A 22 -5.27 1.48 -3.72
CA VAL A 22 -5.24 1.40 -5.16
C VAL A 22 -3.98 0.65 -5.58
N ILE A 23 -4.13 -0.22 -6.57
CA ILE A 23 -3.05 -1.03 -7.10
C ILE A 23 -3.07 -0.94 -8.62
N TRP A 24 -1.91 -0.67 -9.22
CA TRP A 24 -1.71 -0.64 -10.66
C TRP A 24 -0.73 -1.72 -11.07
N ARG A 25 -0.96 -2.31 -12.23
CA ARG A 25 0.04 -3.11 -12.92
C ARG A 25 0.80 -2.20 -13.87
N LEU A 26 2.12 -2.30 -13.87
CA LEU A 26 2.99 -1.50 -14.72
C LEU A 26 3.54 -2.35 -15.86
N SER A 27 3.83 -1.70 -17.00
CA SER A 27 4.49 -2.36 -18.12
C SER A 27 6.01 -2.44 -17.91
N GLU A 28 6.55 -1.67 -16.98
CA GLU A 28 7.97 -1.66 -16.63
C GLU A 28 8.12 -1.55 -15.12
N GLN A 29 9.18 -2.15 -14.58
CA GLN A 29 9.48 -2.02 -13.14
C GLN A 29 9.83 -0.58 -12.80
N ILE A 30 9.35 -0.13 -11.63
CA ILE A 30 9.79 1.14 -11.05
C ILE A 30 11.24 0.95 -10.60
N PRO A 31 12.15 1.89 -10.88
CA PRO A 31 13.52 1.81 -10.34
C PRO A 31 13.52 1.59 -8.82
N GLY A 32 14.25 0.59 -8.37
CA GLY A 32 14.29 0.17 -6.97
C GLY A 32 13.28 -0.91 -6.60
N SER A 33 12.40 -1.29 -7.53
CA SER A 33 11.39 -2.33 -7.29
C SER A 33 11.84 -3.67 -7.86
N THR A 34 11.34 -4.75 -7.26
CA THR A 34 11.58 -6.12 -7.71
C THR A 34 10.36 -6.72 -8.43
N HIS A 35 9.31 -5.93 -8.63
CA HIS A 35 8.05 -6.40 -9.22
C HIS A 35 7.43 -5.32 -10.12
N MET A 36 6.29 -5.66 -10.74
CA MET A 36 5.64 -4.84 -11.76
C MET A 36 4.40 -4.10 -11.23
N PHE A 37 4.30 -3.90 -9.91
CA PHE A 37 3.13 -3.24 -9.33
C PHE A 37 3.49 -1.91 -8.70
N LYS A 38 2.57 -0.97 -8.80
CA LYS A 38 2.56 0.28 -8.03
C LYS A 38 1.35 0.20 -7.11
N TYR A 39 1.54 0.49 -5.84
CA TYR A 39 0.41 0.42 -4.91
C TYR A 39 0.52 1.46 -3.81
N ARG A 40 -0.63 1.77 -3.26
CA ARG A 40 -0.76 2.58 -2.05
C ARG A 40 -1.94 2.03 -1.26
N LEU A 41 -1.67 1.58 -0.04
CA LEU A 41 -2.67 1.05 0.89
C LEU A 41 -2.65 1.94 2.11
N PHE A 42 -3.82 2.42 2.53
CA PHE A 42 -3.95 3.37 3.64
C PHE A 42 -5.06 2.93 4.58
N TYR A 43 -4.75 2.95 5.88
CA TYR A 43 -5.73 2.83 6.94
C TYR A 43 -5.47 3.93 7.94
N GLY A 44 -6.47 4.70 8.27
CA GLY A 44 -6.31 5.81 9.18
C GLY A 44 -7.63 6.37 9.65
N MET A 45 -7.55 7.58 10.22
CA MET A 45 -8.72 8.27 10.73
C MET A 45 -9.24 9.25 9.69
N ALA A 46 -10.52 9.59 9.80
CA ALA A 46 -11.16 10.54 8.88
C ALA A 46 -10.49 11.92 8.89
N ASN A 47 -9.80 12.28 9.98
CA ASN A 47 -9.07 13.54 10.07
C ASN A 47 -7.71 13.53 9.35
N GLY A 48 -7.34 12.40 8.71
CA GLY A 48 -6.08 12.28 7.99
C GLY A 48 -4.95 11.59 8.75
N THR A 49 -5.15 11.27 10.03
CA THR A 49 -4.13 10.55 10.81
C THR A 49 -3.91 9.17 10.21
N CYS A 50 -2.66 8.87 9.82
CA CYS A 50 -2.29 7.57 9.27
C CYS A 50 -1.97 6.60 10.39
N LEU A 51 -2.62 5.44 10.38
CA LEU A 51 -2.34 4.35 11.33
C LEU A 51 -1.51 3.25 10.68
N VAL A 52 -1.84 2.89 9.44
CA VAL A 52 -1.10 1.89 8.67
C VAL A 52 -1.04 2.36 7.21
N ARG A 53 0.14 2.25 6.61
CA ARG A 53 0.31 2.57 5.19
C ARG A 53 1.36 1.66 4.57
N TYR A 54 1.02 1.13 3.38
CA TYR A 54 1.96 0.38 2.56
C TYR A 54 2.03 1.08 1.21
N ASP A 55 3.23 1.35 0.73
CA ASP A 55 3.41 1.91 -0.60
C ASP A 55 4.79 1.54 -1.16
N ASN A 56 4.96 1.78 -2.46
CA ASN A 56 6.25 1.70 -3.08
C ASN A 56 6.51 2.96 -3.88
N GLU A 57 7.70 3.51 -3.71
CA GLU A 57 8.13 4.73 -4.36
C GLU A 57 9.37 4.49 -5.22
N ARG A 58 9.47 5.29 -6.29
CA ARG A 58 10.62 5.25 -7.19
C ARG A 58 11.92 5.48 -6.41
N GLY A 59 12.85 4.54 -6.56
CA GLY A 59 14.16 4.61 -5.94
C GLY A 59 14.23 4.17 -4.49
N LYS A 60 13.08 4.04 -3.81
CA LYS A 60 13.04 3.64 -2.39
C LYS A 60 12.57 2.21 -2.17
N GLY A 61 11.88 1.63 -3.16
CA GLY A 61 11.30 0.30 -3.01
C GLY A 61 10.04 0.30 -2.16
N ASP A 62 9.72 -0.87 -1.62
CA ASP A 62 8.49 -1.10 -0.88
C ASP A 62 8.67 -0.73 0.59
N HIS A 63 7.69 -0.04 1.16
CA HIS A 63 7.70 0.44 2.54
C HIS A 63 6.42 0.17 3.25
N ARG A 64 6.52 0.00 4.57
CA ARG A 64 5.41 -0.16 5.49
C ARG A 64 5.52 0.83 6.63
N HIS A 65 4.42 1.52 6.93
CA HIS A 65 4.28 2.37 8.11
C HIS A 65 3.24 1.78 9.03
N VAL A 66 3.58 1.59 10.29
CA VAL A 66 2.64 1.18 11.34
C VAL A 66 2.88 2.10 12.53
N GLY A 67 1.93 2.98 12.82
CA GLY A 67 2.13 4.02 13.81
C GLY A 67 3.28 4.94 13.40
N ASP A 68 4.25 5.11 14.27
CA ASP A 68 5.43 5.94 14.02
C ASP A 68 6.61 5.18 13.42
N VAL A 69 6.43 3.89 13.15
CA VAL A 69 7.51 3.04 12.63
C VAL A 69 7.40 2.88 11.13
N GLU A 70 8.46 3.25 10.44
CA GLU A 70 8.61 3.02 9.00
C GLU A 70 9.71 2.00 8.78
N GLU A 71 9.44 1.00 7.93
CA GLU A 71 10.42 -0.03 7.61
C GLU A 71 10.27 -0.51 6.19
N ALA A 72 11.33 -1.12 5.65
CA ALA A 72 11.26 -1.75 4.35
C ALA A 72 10.30 -2.93 4.40
N TYR A 73 9.54 -3.13 3.33
CA TYR A 73 8.62 -4.24 3.20
C TYR A 73 9.09 -5.18 2.09
N CYS A 74 9.11 -6.47 2.38
CA CYS A 74 9.48 -7.48 1.39
C CYS A 74 8.23 -7.93 0.63
N PHE A 75 8.01 -7.36 -0.57
CA PHE A 75 6.89 -7.73 -1.42
C PHE A 75 7.11 -9.13 -2.01
N THR A 76 6.08 -9.96 -1.96
CA THR A 76 6.08 -11.28 -2.58
C THR A 76 4.96 -11.41 -3.60
N THR A 77 3.71 -11.32 -3.17
CA THR A 77 2.54 -11.36 -4.04
C THR A 77 1.53 -10.30 -3.60
N LEU A 78 0.60 -9.96 -4.50
CA LEU A 78 -0.49 -9.05 -4.15
C LEU A 78 -1.36 -9.60 -3.03
N ARG A 79 -1.60 -10.90 -3.03
CA ARG A 79 -2.41 -11.53 -1.98
C ARG A 79 -1.73 -11.36 -0.62
N THR A 80 -0.45 -11.67 -0.53
CA THR A 80 0.30 -11.52 0.73
C THR A 80 0.33 -10.05 1.16
N LEU A 81 0.51 -9.13 0.23
CA LEU A 81 0.48 -7.69 0.52
C LEU A 81 -0.85 -7.29 1.19
N LEU A 82 -1.98 -7.71 0.62
CA LEU A 82 -3.30 -7.38 1.16
C LEU A 82 -3.56 -8.08 2.50
N ASP A 83 -3.09 -9.32 2.64
CA ASP A 83 -3.21 -10.06 3.91
C ASP A 83 -2.40 -9.39 5.02
N ASP A 84 -1.18 -8.95 4.72
CA ASP A 84 -0.33 -8.26 5.69
C ASP A 84 -0.94 -6.92 6.09
N PHE A 85 -1.48 -6.18 5.13
CA PHE A 85 -2.16 -4.92 5.39
C PHE A 85 -3.36 -5.12 6.31
N GLU A 86 -4.21 -6.10 6.00
CA GLU A 86 -5.38 -6.43 6.81
C GLU A 86 -4.98 -6.85 8.22
N SER A 87 -3.93 -7.65 8.35
CA SER A 87 -3.40 -8.07 9.64
C SER A 87 -2.94 -6.89 10.49
N ASP A 88 -2.26 -5.91 9.88
CA ASP A 88 -1.83 -4.71 10.59
C ASP A 88 -3.01 -3.83 11.00
N ILE A 89 -4.07 -3.77 10.18
CA ILE A 89 -5.29 -3.04 10.52
C ILE A 89 -5.93 -3.65 11.77
N GLU A 90 -6.01 -4.96 11.86
CA GLU A 90 -6.62 -5.65 12.99
C GLU A 90 -5.91 -5.39 14.32
N ARG A 91 -4.61 -5.06 14.27
CA ARG A 91 -3.81 -4.74 15.45
C ARG A 91 -3.84 -3.26 15.83
N ASN A 92 -4.48 -2.46 15.04
CA ASN A 92 -4.55 -1.02 15.20
C ASN A 92 -6.01 -0.53 15.10
#